data_d3af2c52ab71aa79d1f63354f372891b
#
_entry.id   d3af2c52ab71aa79d1f63354f372891b
#
_cell.length_a   1.000
_cell.length_b   1.000
_cell.length_c   1.000
_cell.angle_alpha   90.00
_cell.angle_beta   90.00
_cell.angle_gamma   90.00
#
_symmetry.space_group_name_H-M   'P 1'
#
loop_
_entity.id
_entity.type
_entity.pdbx_description
1 polymer ?
#
loop_
_entity_poly.entity_id
_entity_poly.type
_entity_poly.pdbx_seq_one_letter_code
_entity_poly.pdbx_strand_id
1 'polypeptide(L)'
;MLELDCVLEFDPSRNEEFFLALPPRPAVCLIEPKEASAEPFFIRTQDLRRRLQRLLGFPDPASKRLNLRDFSKGIRFRLTASDFEQSLAYYRLAKQLFPARYKNMLRMRPPAVLKVNLGSAYPRCYATRRIAVDAGGEPSGGIYYGPFASRKSAEGFAEGVLDLFKVRRCRIKIRRDPSFPGCMYSEMKMCLAPCFAGCSKEEYDVEVGRLGAFLESAGSSLRNELEADRNRASEELDFEKASLLHKKLDKLADALRGQPELPRRLQDLNAVVFQRGAGEQSIGVYEVRSGRIADPFVLPFATLAGEPRSAEQLLRQQLEAQREPPAGELSEHLWLLTRWFYSNPRQGEIFFHDKGWPYRRMLRACARLLAPPEPSQA
;
A
#
# COMPACT_ATOMS: atom_id res chain seq x y z
N MET A 1 -11.20 14.93 12.22
CA MET A 1 -9.78 15.26 12.52
C MET A 1 -9.25 14.23 13.52
N LEU A 2 -8.08 13.65 13.31
CA LEU A 2 -7.47 12.72 14.28
C LEU A 2 -6.84 13.57 15.38
N GLU A 3 -7.44 13.58 16.56
CA GLU A 3 -6.96 14.35 17.72
C GLU A 3 -6.43 13.39 18.80
N LEU A 4 -5.56 13.91 19.65
CA LEU A 4 -5.15 13.24 20.88
C LEU A 4 -6.23 13.59 21.93
N ASP A 5 -7.21 12.71 22.06
CA ASP A 5 -8.47 12.94 22.75
C ASP A 5 -8.41 12.77 24.28
N CYS A 6 -7.34 12.15 24.77
CA CYS A 6 -7.11 11.96 26.20
C CYS A 6 -5.97 12.86 26.68
N VAL A 7 -6.18 13.59 27.76
CA VAL A 7 -5.17 14.47 28.37
C VAL A 7 -5.01 14.09 29.84
N LEU A 8 -3.79 13.93 30.30
CA LEU A 8 -3.44 13.67 31.71
C LEU A 8 -2.24 14.53 32.11
N GLU A 9 -2.40 15.28 33.20
CA GLU A 9 -1.29 16.00 33.80
C GLU A 9 -0.38 15.03 34.56
N PHE A 10 0.92 15.27 34.51
CA PHE A 10 1.90 14.45 35.20
C PHE A 10 2.44 15.19 36.42
N ASP A 11 2.04 14.69 37.60
CA ASP A 11 2.60 15.12 38.87
C ASP A 11 3.56 14.02 39.41
N PRO A 12 4.85 14.30 39.48
CA PRO A 12 5.80 13.35 40.02
C PRO A 12 5.53 12.88 41.46
N SER A 13 4.82 13.67 42.28
CA SER A 13 4.45 13.29 43.66
C SER A 13 3.33 12.25 43.72
N ARG A 14 2.48 12.19 42.66
CA ARG A 14 1.32 11.25 42.55
C ARG A 14 1.57 10.16 41.51
N ASN A 15 2.76 9.66 41.48
CA ASN A 15 3.28 8.76 40.46
C ASN A 15 2.45 7.47 40.26
N GLU A 16 2.03 6.84 41.36
CA GLU A 16 1.25 5.59 41.30
C GLU A 16 -0.14 5.80 40.72
N GLU A 17 -0.86 6.83 41.16
CA GLU A 17 -2.18 7.17 40.64
C GLU A 17 -2.13 7.46 39.14
N PHE A 18 -1.11 8.23 38.71
CA PHE A 18 -0.93 8.53 37.30
C PHE A 18 -0.79 7.27 36.45
N PHE A 19 0.07 6.32 36.86
CA PHE A 19 0.26 5.10 36.08
C PHE A 19 -0.92 4.13 36.16
N LEU A 20 -1.68 4.11 37.26
CA LEU A 20 -2.91 3.33 37.38
C LEU A 20 -4.02 3.83 36.45
N ALA A 21 -4.10 5.14 36.23
CA ALA A 21 -5.06 5.74 35.30
C ALA A 21 -4.79 5.41 33.83
N LEU A 22 -3.55 5.00 33.49
CA LEU A 22 -3.18 4.66 32.10
C LEU A 22 -3.65 3.26 31.70
N PRO A 23 -4.34 3.11 30.56
CA PRO A 23 -4.69 1.78 30.04
C PRO A 23 -3.46 1.06 29.47
N PRO A 24 -3.31 -0.27 29.71
CA PRO A 24 -2.26 -1.09 29.10
C PRO A 24 -2.65 -1.49 27.67
N ARG A 25 -2.82 -0.51 26.80
CA ARG A 25 -3.32 -0.67 25.41
C ARG A 25 -2.42 0.05 24.40
N PRO A 26 -2.49 -0.35 23.12
CA PRO A 26 -1.82 0.36 22.05
C PRO A 26 -2.26 1.81 21.96
N ALA A 27 -1.30 2.73 21.79
CA ALA A 27 -1.58 4.15 21.71
C ALA A 27 -0.54 4.92 20.90
N VAL A 28 -0.94 6.11 20.46
CA VAL A 28 -0.06 7.20 20.04
C VAL A 28 -0.09 8.25 21.16
N CYS A 29 1.08 8.70 21.59
CA CYS A 29 1.20 9.57 22.74
C CYS A 29 2.19 10.70 22.51
N LEU A 30 1.82 11.90 22.93
CA LEU A 30 2.64 13.10 23.00
C LEU A 30 2.94 13.39 24.45
N ILE A 31 4.22 13.48 24.81
CA ILE A 31 4.67 13.89 26.13
C ILE A 31 5.00 15.39 26.05
N GLU A 32 4.25 16.18 26.80
CA GLU A 32 4.38 17.63 26.79
C GLU A 32 5.48 18.11 27.74
N PRO A 33 6.37 19.01 27.28
CA PRO A 33 7.42 19.56 28.11
C PRO A 33 6.87 20.56 29.13
N LYS A 34 7.57 20.73 30.25
CA LYS A 34 7.33 21.81 31.21
C LYS A 34 7.66 23.19 30.60
N GLU A 35 8.74 23.26 29.85
CA GLU A 35 9.17 24.47 29.16
C GLU A 35 8.44 24.59 27.81
N ALA A 36 7.73 25.69 27.60
CA ALA A 36 6.96 25.92 26.37
C ALA A 36 7.84 26.01 25.10
N SER A 37 9.12 26.33 25.27
CA SER A 37 10.11 26.38 24.17
C SER A 37 10.65 25.01 23.76
N ALA A 38 10.50 24.00 24.63
CA ALA A 38 11.01 22.66 24.37
C ALA A 38 10.05 21.90 23.44
N GLU A 39 10.63 21.09 22.60
CA GLU A 39 9.85 20.28 21.64
C GLU A 39 9.22 19.05 22.33
N PRO A 40 7.92 18.77 22.12
CA PRO A 40 7.27 17.63 22.73
C PRO A 40 7.82 16.31 22.19
N PHE A 41 7.77 15.27 23.03
CA PHE A 41 8.25 13.95 22.68
C PHE A 41 7.09 13.07 22.19
N PHE A 42 7.13 12.65 20.92
CA PHE A 42 6.04 11.94 20.27
C PHE A 42 6.38 10.46 20.03
N ILE A 43 5.53 9.56 20.52
CA ILE A 43 5.74 8.11 20.47
C ILE A 43 4.49 7.35 20.03
N ARG A 44 4.73 6.12 19.58
CA ARG A 44 3.73 5.06 19.50
C ARG A 44 4.19 3.85 20.32
N THR A 45 3.26 3.14 20.90
CA THR A 45 3.54 2.00 21.76
C THR A 45 2.41 0.98 21.74
N GLN A 46 2.72 -0.30 21.95
CA GLN A 46 1.73 -1.36 22.09
C GLN A 46 1.14 -1.44 23.52
N ASP A 47 1.82 -0.85 24.49
CA ASP A 47 1.37 -0.75 25.88
C ASP A 47 1.74 0.64 26.41
N LEU A 48 0.72 1.50 26.55
CA LEU A 48 0.87 2.89 26.97
C LEU A 48 1.42 2.96 28.41
N ARG A 49 0.80 2.20 29.33
CA ARG A 49 1.19 2.20 30.76
C ARG A 49 2.64 1.79 30.93
N ARG A 50 3.02 0.63 30.42
CA ARG A 50 4.39 0.10 30.53
C ARG A 50 5.43 1.01 29.86
N ARG A 51 5.07 1.64 28.74
CA ARG A 51 5.98 2.57 28.05
C ARG A 51 6.21 3.83 28.85
N LEU A 52 5.16 4.42 29.41
CA LEU A 52 5.24 5.64 30.21
C LEU A 52 5.90 5.38 31.58
N GLN A 53 5.65 4.23 32.20
CA GLN A 53 6.40 3.84 33.41
C GLN A 53 7.91 3.85 33.17
N ARG A 54 8.39 3.39 32.01
CA ARG A 54 9.81 3.42 31.67
C ARG A 54 10.35 4.83 31.39
N LEU A 55 9.52 5.72 30.86
CA LEU A 55 9.93 7.06 30.46
C LEU A 55 9.78 8.09 31.58
N LEU A 56 8.77 7.94 32.44
CA LEU A 56 8.38 8.90 33.47
C LEU A 56 8.55 8.35 34.90
N GLY A 57 8.87 7.07 35.05
CA GLY A 57 9.15 6.47 36.37
C GLY A 57 10.44 7.02 37.00
N PHE A 58 10.73 6.60 38.20
CA PHE A 58 11.98 6.99 38.87
C PHE A 58 13.19 6.59 38.02
N PRO A 59 14.13 7.52 37.81
CA PRO A 59 15.34 7.19 37.08
C PRO A 59 16.20 6.18 37.86
N ASP A 60 16.64 5.15 37.17
CA ASP A 60 17.64 4.25 37.68
C ASP A 60 19.02 4.87 37.43
N PRO A 61 19.81 5.19 38.48
CA PRO A 61 21.12 5.84 38.34
C PRO A 61 22.14 5.02 37.51
N ALA A 62 21.96 3.69 37.46
CA ALA A 62 22.79 2.79 36.66
C ALA A 62 22.36 2.71 35.20
N SER A 63 21.20 3.23 34.87
CA SER A 63 20.60 3.11 33.52
C SER A 63 20.89 4.32 32.64
N LYS A 64 21.49 4.10 31.47
CA LYS A 64 21.66 5.11 30.41
C LYS A 64 20.38 5.31 29.55
N ARG A 65 19.24 4.79 29.98
CA ARG A 65 17.99 4.91 29.22
C ARG A 65 17.41 6.31 29.34
N LEU A 66 16.76 6.76 28.25
CA LEU A 66 16.04 8.02 28.25
C LEU A 66 14.99 8.02 29.35
N ASN A 67 15.05 9.03 30.22
CA ASN A 67 14.04 9.36 31.21
C ASN A 67 13.55 10.78 30.97
N LEU A 68 12.26 10.99 30.97
CA LEU A 68 11.60 12.24 30.68
C LEU A 68 10.80 12.79 31.89
N ARG A 69 11.03 12.23 33.09
CA ARG A 69 10.30 12.58 34.31
C ARG A 69 10.36 14.08 34.60
N ASP A 70 11.56 14.62 34.62
CA ASP A 70 11.76 16.05 34.94
C ASP A 70 11.39 16.98 33.80
N PHE A 71 11.36 16.44 32.58
CA PHE A 71 10.96 17.14 31.37
C PHE A 71 9.44 17.31 31.26
N SER A 72 8.65 16.34 31.75
CA SER A 72 7.24 16.21 31.46
C SER A 72 6.37 17.11 32.33
N LYS A 73 5.44 17.86 31.71
CA LYS A 73 4.26 18.51 32.31
C LYS A 73 3.05 17.59 32.31
N GLY A 74 2.88 16.79 31.26
CA GLY A 74 1.73 15.94 31.05
C GLY A 74 1.83 15.14 29.77
N ILE A 75 0.77 14.45 29.44
CA ILE A 75 0.66 13.66 28.21
C ILE A 75 -0.67 13.92 27.52
N ARG A 76 -0.63 13.84 26.20
CA ARG A 76 -1.85 13.68 25.40
C ARG A 76 -1.73 12.39 24.61
N PHE A 77 -2.78 11.59 24.57
CA PHE A 77 -2.72 10.32 23.88
C PHE A 77 -4.05 9.95 23.21
N ARG A 78 -3.95 9.05 22.26
CA ARG A 78 -5.07 8.39 21.60
C ARG A 78 -4.83 6.87 21.62
N LEU A 79 -5.81 6.13 22.12
CA LEU A 79 -5.81 4.67 22.04
C LEU A 79 -6.09 4.23 20.60
N THR A 80 -5.48 3.12 20.22
CA THR A 80 -5.66 2.51 18.90
C THR A 80 -6.02 1.03 19.03
N ALA A 81 -6.79 0.51 18.08
CA ALA A 81 -7.27 -0.87 18.13
C ALA A 81 -6.41 -1.82 17.29
N SER A 82 -5.63 -1.29 16.34
CA SER A 82 -4.80 -2.09 15.45
C SER A 82 -3.49 -1.38 15.09
N ASP A 83 -2.50 -2.15 14.62
CA ASP A 83 -1.23 -1.60 14.13
C ASP A 83 -1.41 -0.68 12.92
N PHE A 84 -2.41 -0.95 12.07
CA PHE A 84 -2.70 -0.11 10.92
C PHE A 84 -3.26 1.24 11.36
N GLU A 85 -4.25 1.24 12.25
CA GLU A 85 -4.79 2.46 12.86
C GLU A 85 -3.70 3.28 13.54
N GLN A 86 -2.87 2.61 14.35
CA GLN A 86 -1.77 3.25 15.06
C GLN A 86 -0.77 3.90 14.09
N SER A 87 -0.42 3.20 13.02
CA SER A 87 0.52 3.71 12.01
C SER A 87 -0.04 4.91 11.26
N LEU A 88 -1.34 4.87 10.91
CA LEU A 88 -2.03 5.98 10.24
C LEU A 88 -2.17 7.20 11.17
N ALA A 89 -2.59 6.98 12.42
CA ALA A 89 -2.69 8.04 13.43
C ALA A 89 -1.33 8.69 13.71
N TYR A 90 -0.30 7.86 13.90
CA TYR A 90 1.07 8.34 14.12
C TYR A 90 1.58 9.16 12.92
N TYR A 91 1.34 8.69 11.69
CA TYR A 91 1.71 9.43 10.48
C TYR A 91 1.03 10.79 10.40
N ARG A 92 -0.30 10.83 10.55
CA ARG A 92 -1.07 12.07 10.42
C ARG A 92 -0.68 13.10 11.47
N LEU A 93 -0.58 12.67 12.73
CA LEU A 93 -0.18 13.53 13.84
C LEU A 93 1.29 13.98 13.73
N ALA A 94 2.20 13.08 13.35
CA ALA A 94 3.60 13.45 13.13
C ALA A 94 3.75 14.47 12.00
N LYS A 95 2.97 14.33 10.91
CA LYS A 95 2.97 15.28 9.79
C LYS A 95 2.47 16.66 10.21
N GLN A 96 1.46 16.71 11.07
CA GLN A 96 0.89 17.95 11.61
C GLN A 96 1.84 18.62 12.62
N LEU A 97 2.39 17.84 13.55
CA LEU A 97 3.21 18.36 14.66
C LEU A 97 4.65 18.63 14.26
N PHE A 98 5.18 17.85 13.33
CA PHE A 98 6.60 17.86 12.93
C PHE A 98 6.78 17.86 11.41
N PRO A 99 6.23 18.85 10.67
CA PRO A 99 6.16 18.84 9.20
C PRO A 99 7.54 18.72 8.52
N ALA A 100 8.59 19.25 9.13
CA ALA A 100 9.94 19.23 8.57
C ALA A 100 10.64 17.85 8.73
N ARG A 101 10.24 17.02 9.68
CA ARG A 101 11.00 15.79 10.03
C ARG A 101 10.19 14.51 10.17
N TYR A 102 8.85 14.56 10.04
CA TYR A 102 8.01 13.35 10.20
C TYR A 102 8.46 12.20 9.30
N LYS A 103 8.92 12.46 8.07
CA LYS A 103 9.41 11.42 7.14
C LYS A 103 10.60 10.65 7.73
N ASN A 104 11.50 11.36 8.38
CA ASN A 104 12.67 10.75 9.06
C ASN A 104 12.23 10.01 10.33
N MET A 105 11.32 10.59 11.13
CA MET A 105 10.78 9.95 12.34
C MET A 105 10.10 8.61 12.03
N LEU A 106 9.33 8.54 10.94
CA LEU A 106 8.69 7.31 10.48
C LEU A 106 9.63 6.40 9.69
N ARG A 107 10.84 6.85 9.35
CA ARG A 107 11.76 6.17 8.44
C ARG A 107 11.07 5.79 7.12
N MET A 108 10.32 6.73 6.58
CA MET A 108 9.51 6.50 5.37
C MET A 108 10.40 6.24 4.16
N ARG A 109 10.07 5.17 3.45
CA ARG A 109 10.70 4.84 2.16
C ARG A 109 9.61 4.56 1.15
N PRO A 110 9.48 5.34 0.07
CA PRO A 110 8.49 5.06 -0.96
C PRO A 110 8.55 3.60 -1.42
N PRO A 111 7.39 2.93 -1.60
CA PRO A 111 7.37 1.55 -2.06
C PRO A 111 7.91 1.44 -3.48
N ALA A 112 8.33 0.24 -3.86
CA ALA A 112 8.72 -0.04 -5.23
C ALA A 112 7.48 -0.20 -6.11
N VAL A 113 7.54 0.38 -7.30
CA VAL A 113 6.52 0.28 -8.35
C VAL A 113 7.19 0.01 -9.69
N LEU A 114 6.48 -0.55 -10.65
CA LEU A 114 6.88 -0.54 -12.05
C LEU A 114 6.43 0.76 -12.69
N LYS A 115 7.25 1.28 -13.59
CA LYS A 115 6.92 2.41 -14.46
C LYS A 115 7.11 2.04 -15.91
N VAL A 116 6.07 2.27 -16.73
CA VAL A 116 6.18 2.36 -18.18
C VAL A 116 6.25 3.84 -18.52
N ASN A 117 7.42 4.34 -18.95
CA ASN A 117 7.66 5.79 -19.15
C ASN A 117 7.16 6.27 -20.51
N LEU A 118 5.87 6.54 -20.63
CA LEU A 118 5.21 6.94 -21.87
C LEU A 118 5.71 8.30 -22.43
N GLY A 119 6.32 9.14 -21.61
CA GLY A 119 6.93 10.40 -22.07
C GLY A 119 8.23 10.23 -22.87
N SER A 120 8.73 9.00 -23.06
CA SER A 120 9.88 8.71 -23.93
C SER A 120 9.41 8.33 -25.32
N ALA A 121 10.13 8.76 -26.36
CA ALA A 121 9.86 8.35 -27.74
C ALA A 121 9.82 6.81 -27.90
N TYR A 122 10.65 6.11 -27.16
CA TYR A 122 10.66 4.65 -27.06
C TYR A 122 10.53 4.25 -25.59
N PRO A 123 9.32 4.07 -25.06
CA PRO A 123 9.06 3.72 -23.68
C PRO A 123 9.77 2.43 -23.24
N ARG A 124 10.03 2.29 -21.94
CA ARG A 124 10.50 1.06 -21.32
C ARG A 124 9.80 0.85 -20.00
N CYS A 125 9.73 -0.42 -19.55
CA CYS A 125 9.25 -0.80 -18.25
C CYS A 125 10.43 -1.05 -17.29
N TYR A 126 10.34 -0.53 -16.06
CA TYR A 126 11.38 -0.71 -15.05
C TYR A 126 10.87 -0.46 -13.63
N ALA A 127 11.52 -1.06 -12.65
CA ALA A 127 11.21 -0.82 -11.24
C ALA A 127 11.79 0.51 -10.76
N THR A 128 11.00 1.28 -10.02
CA THR A 128 11.38 2.57 -9.44
C THR A 128 10.71 2.78 -8.07
N ARG A 129 11.23 3.71 -7.28
CA ARG A 129 10.57 4.24 -6.07
C ARG A 129 10.09 5.68 -6.27
N ARG A 130 10.33 6.25 -7.44
CA ARG A 130 9.92 7.62 -7.77
C ARG A 130 8.64 7.57 -8.58
N ILE A 131 7.57 8.13 -8.03
CA ILE A 131 6.30 8.35 -8.70
C ILE A 131 6.25 9.84 -9.03
N ALA A 132 6.26 10.17 -10.32
CA ALA A 132 6.01 11.55 -10.73
C ALA A 132 4.51 11.81 -10.62
N VAL A 133 4.15 12.96 -10.10
CA VAL A 133 2.77 13.41 -10.00
C VAL A 133 2.61 14.75 -10.69
N ASP A 134 1.43 15.02 -11.20
CA ASP A 134 1.04 16.32 -11.74
C ASP A 134 0.66 17.32 -10.65
N ALA A 135 0.18 18.50 -11.05
CA ALA A 135 -0.26 19.54 -10.11
C ALA A 135 -1.46 19.12 -9.24
N GLY A 136 -2.27 18.16 -9.70
CA GLY A 136 -3.36 17.56 -8.94
C GLY A 136 -2.92 16.42 -8.01
N GLY A 137 -1.63 16.07 -8.04
CA GLY A 137 -1.07 14.96 -7.26
C GLY A 137 -1.30 13.58 -7.88
N GLU A 138 -1.82 13.49 -9.11
CA GLU A 138 -2.05 12.22 -9.79
C GLU A 138 -0.80 11.70 -10.51
N PRO A 139 -0.61 10.36 -10.59
CA PRO A 139 0.52 9.77 -11.28
C PRO A 139 0.62 10.24 -12.73
N SER A 140 1.78 10.78 -13.13
CA SER A 140 1.99 11.40 -14.43
C SER A 140 3.25 10.87 -15.15
N GLY A 141 3.32 11.10 -16.48
CA GLY A 141 4.47 10.72 -17.30
C GLY A 141 4.62 9.21 -17.52
N GLY A 142 3.55 8.44 -17.32
CA GLY A 142 3.53 7.02 -17.64
C GLY A 142 2.55 6.20 -16.79
N ILE A 143 2.54 4.89 -17.02
CA ILE A 143 1.77 3.93 -16.23
C ILE A 143 2.62 3.53 -15.02
N TYR A 144 2.02 3.57 -13.83
CA TYR A 144 2.61 3.06 -12.61
C TYR A 144 1.80 1.86 -12.11
N TYR A 145 2.49 0.75 -11.86
CA TYR A 145 1.89 -0.51 -11.39
C TYR A 145 2.59 -0.98 -10.10
N GLY A 146 1.82 -1.30 -9.09
CA GLY A 146 2.34 -1.67 -7.76
C GLY A 146 1.30 -1.39 -6.68
N PRO A 147 1.69 -1.19 -5.42
CA PRO A 147 3.06 -1.26 -4.87
C PRO A 147 3.55 -2.69 -4.59
N PHE A 148 4.86 -2.89 -4.63
CA PHE A 148 5.50 -4.17 -4.34
C PHE A 148 6.18 -4.15 -2.96
N ALA A 149 6.36 -5.33 -2.36
CA ALA A 149 7.01 -5.51 -1.07
C ALA A 149 8.46 -4.97 -1.04
N SER A 150 9.18 -5.16 -2.13
CA SER A 150 10.57 -4.76 -2.27
C SER A 150 10.89 -4.37 -3.72
N ARG A 151 12.04 -3.71 -3.91
CA ARG A 151 12.56 -3.42 -5.25
C ARG A 151 12.90 -4.71 -6.00
N LYS A 152 13.47 -5.71 -5.32
CA LYS A 152 13.78 -7.02 -5.91
C LYS A 152 12.51 -7.74 -6.41
N SER A 153 11.43 -7.68 -5.63
CA SER A 153 10.13 -8.22 -6.03
C SER A 153 9.56 -7.51 -7.27
N ALA A 154 9.67 -6.17 -7.34
CA ALA A 154 9.25 -5.42 -8.51
C ALA A 154 10.11 -5.71 -9.75
N GLU A 155 11.44 -5.82 -9.58
CA GLU A 155 12.38 -6.16 -10.66
C GLU A 155 12.11 -7.57 -11.19
N GLY A 156 11.92 -8.57 -10.32
CA GLY A 156 11.59 -9.93 -10.73
C GLY A 156 10.28 -10.04 -11.50
N PHE A 157 9.25 -9.32 -11.04
CA PHE A 157 7.98 -9.23 -11.78
C PHE A 157 8.17 -8.53 -13.14
N ALA A 158 8.95 -7.43 -13.19
CA ALA A 158 9.25 -6.75 -14.44
C ALA A 158 9.97 -7.66 -15.45
N GLU A 159 10.92 -8.46 -15.00
CA GLU A 159 11.65 -9.42 -15.85
C GLU A 159 10.70 -10.46 -16.43
N GLY A 160 9.86 -11.09 -15.59
CA GLY A 160 8.86 -12.07 -16.04
C GLY A 160 7.87 -11.48 -17.04
N VAL A 161 7.39 -10.26 -16.81
CA VAL A 161 6.51 -9.55 -17.75
C VAL A 161 7.24 -9.21 -19.06
N LEU A 162 8.46 -8.69 -18.99
CA LEU A 162 9.23 -8.31 -20.17
C LEU A 162 9.65 -9.53 -21.02
N ASP A 163 9.62 -10.74 -20.50
CA ASP A 163 9.81 -11.97 -21.28
C ASP A 163 8.60 -12.29 -22.18
N LEU A 164 7.46 -11.67 -21.90
CA LEU A 164 6.24 -11.82 -22.71
C LEU A 164 6.12 -10.76 -23.81
N PHE A 165 6.89 -9.65 -23.71
CA PHE A 165 6.81 -8.49 -24.59
C PHE A 165 8.17 -8.14 -25.18
N LYS A 166 8.18 -7.63 -26.41
CA LYS A 166 9.40 -7.17 -27.10
C LYS A 166 9.71 -5.70 -26.83
N VAL A 167 9.46 -5.23 -25.62
CA VAL A 167 9.78 -3.87 -25.19
C VAL A 167 11.23 -3.79 -24.71
N ARG A 168 11.93 -2.72 -25.05
CA ARG A 168 13.34 -2.55 -24.71
C ARG A 168 13.62 -2.57 -23.20
N ARG A 169 14.73 -3.23 -22.83
CA ARG A 169 15.23 -3.32 -21.44
C ARG A 169 16.41 -2.37 -21.19
N CYS A 170 17.09 -1.93 -22.27
CA CYS A 170 18.27 -1.09 -22.19
C CYS A 170 17.97 0.31 -21.65
N ARG A 171 19.00 0.97 -21.09
CA ARG A 171 18.92 2.33 -20.53
C ARG A 171 19.47 3.41 -21.47
N ILE A 172 20.00 3.02 -22.62
CA ILE A 172 20.60 3.95 -23.59
C ILE A 172 19.54 4.92 -24.13
N LYS A 173 19.99 6.11 -24.52
CA LYS A 173 19.17 7.03 -25.30
C LYS A 173 19.06 6.48 -26.70
N ILE A 174 17.84 6.17 -27.13
CA ILE A 174 17.62 5.63 -28.46
C ILE A 174 17.84 6.72 -29.49
N ARG A 175 18.78 6.45 -30.39
CA ARG A 175 18.95 7.12 -31.67
C ARG A 175 18.71 6.05 -32.73
N ARG A 176 17.77 6.29 -33.63
CA ARG A 176 17.44 5.32 -34.69
C ARG A 176 18.54 5.41 -35.76
N ASP A 177 19.46 4.47 -35.69
CA ASP A 177 20.62 4.43 -36.56
C ASP A 177 20.76 3.01 -37.15
N PRO A 178 20.48 2.83 -38.46
CA PRO A 178 20.63 1.52 -39.12
C PRO A 178 22.05 0.94 -39.05
N SER A 179 23.08 1.76 -38.83
CA SER A 179 24.48 1.30 -38.70
C SER A 179 24.83 0.83 -37.31
N PHE A 180 23.90 1.01 -36.33
CA PHE A 180 24.13 0.52 -34.96
C PHE A 180 24.19 -1.02 -34.93
N PRO A 181 25.23 -1.62 -34.32
CA PRO A 181 25.48 -3.07 -34.43
C PRO A 181 24.46 -3.95 -33.72
N GLY A 182 23.45 -3.37 -33.07
CA GLY A 182 22.49 -4.09 -32.27
C GLY A 182 22.99 -4.34 -30.85
N CYS A 183 22.30 -5.21 -30.13
CA CYS A 183 22.66 -5.61 -28.78
C CYS A 183 22.12 -7.01 -28.48
N MET A 184 22.55 -7.61 -27.39
CA MET A 184 22.13 -8.95 -26.93
C MET A 184 20.61 -9.14 -26.95
N TYR A 185 19.83 -8.11 -26.50
CA TYR A 185 18.37 -8.21 -26.47
C TYR A 185 17.74 -8.26 -27.88
N SER A 186 18.36 -7.59 -28.86
CA SER A 186 17.90 -7.66 -30.24
C SER A 186 18.24 -9.01 -30.88
N GLU A 187 19.44 -9.53 -30.65
CA GLU A 187 19.87 -10.84 -31.13
C GLU A 187 19.00 -11.97 -30.58
N MET A 188 18.69 -11.92 -29.29
CA MET A 188 17.77 -12.85 -28.61
C MET A 188 16.29 -12.64 -28.96
N LYS A 189 15.94 -11.70 -29.83
CA LYS A 189 14.55 -11.33 -30.20
C LYS A 189 13.67 -10.95 -29.01
N MET A 190 14.26 -10.44 -27.95
CA MET A 190 13.59 -9.95 -26.74
C MET A 190 13.22 -8.46 -26.81
N CYS A 191 13.55 -7.78 -27.89
CA CYS A 191 13.28 -6.39 -28.16
C CYS A 191 13.04 -6.17 -29.66
N LEU A 192 12.11 -5.29 -30.02
CA LEU A 192 11.86 -4.87 -31.42
C LEU A 192 13.00 -4.03 -32.02
N ALA A 193 14.03 -3.75 -31.21
CA ALA A 193 15.28 -3.11 -31.63
C ALA A 193 15.13 -1.76 -32.34
N PRO A 194 14.43 -0.80 -31.74
CA PRO A 194 14.26 0.54 -32.34
C PRO A 194 15.58 1.30 -32.52
N CYS A 195 16.64 0.90 -31.81
CA CYS A 195 17.96 1.54 -31.87
C CYS A 195 18.65 1.40 -33.21
N PHE A 196 18.55 0.23 -33.89
CA PHE A 196 19.08 0.01 -35.24
C PHE A 196 17.99 -0.02 -36.33
N ALA A 197 16.85 0.63 -36.08
CA ALA A 197 15.71 0.68 -36.98
C ALA A 197 15.07 -0.70 -37.30
N GLY A 198 15.18 -1.65 -36.38
CA GLY A 198 14.61 -3.01 -36.52
C GLY A 198 13.07 -3.07 -36.48
N CYS A 199 12.41 -1.95 -36.13
CA CYS A 199 10.95 -1.78 -36.22
C CYS A 199 10.58 -0.35 -36.56
N SER A 200 9.34 -0.10 -36.98
CA SER A 200 8.77 1.24 -37.08
C SER A 200 8.45 1.80 -35.69
N LYS A 201 8.11 3.09 -35.60
CA LYS A 201 7.67 3.71 -34.36
C LYS A 201 6.30 3.17 -33.94
N GLU A 202 5.43 2.99 -34.91
CA GLU A 202 4.07 2.49 -34.76
C GLU A 202 4.06 1.05 -34.25
N GLU A 203 4.89 0.17 -34.80
CA GLU A 203 5.05 -1.22 -34.33
C GLU A 203 5.53 -1.25 -32.88
N TYR A 204 6.46 -0.36 -32.51
CA TYR A 204 6.93 -0.26 -31.14
C TYR A 204 5.84 0.22 -30.17
N ASP A 205 5.06 1.22 -30.60
CA ASP A 205 3.97 1.78 -29.78
C ASP A 205 2.82 0.77 -29.58
N VAL A 206 2.51 -0.04 -30.59
CA VAL A 206 1.56 -1.15 -30.45
C VAL A 206 2.02 -2.12 -29.36
N GLU A 207 3.29 -2.50 -29.37
CA GLU A 207 3.84 -3.44 -28.37
C GLU A 207 3.84 -2.83 -26.95
N VAL A 208 4.14 -1.51 -26.83
CA VAL A 208 4.02 -0.78 -25.55
C VAL A 208 2.55 -0.71 -25.11
N GLY A 209 1.62 -0.50 -26.01
CA GLY A 209 0.18 -0.51 -25.74
C GLY A 209 -0.30 -1.87 -25.21
N ARG A 210 0.18 -2.97 -25.81
CA ARG A 210 -0.12 -4.34 -25.32
C ARG A 210 0.41 -4.58 -23.90
N LEU A 211 1.62 -4.10 -23.59
CA LEU A 211 2.17 -4.14 -22.24
C LEU A 211 1.31 -3.30 -21.26
N GLY A 212 0.85 -2.12 -21.70
CA GLY A 212 -0.06 -1.28 -20.91
C GLY A 212 -1.36 -2.01 -20.58
N ALA A 213 -2.03 -2.56 -21.60
CA ALA A 213 -3.27 -3.32 -21.46
C ALA A 213 -3.09 -4.57 -20.56
N PHE A 214 -1.94 -5.24 -20.64
CA PHE A 214 -1.58 -6.34 -19.75
C PHE A 214 -1.56 -5.91 -18.28
N LEU A 215 -0.89 -4.79 -17.97
CA LEU A 215 -0.80 -4.27 -16.60
C LEU A 215 -2.17 -3.78 -16.09
N GLU A 216 -2.98 -3.16 -16.94
CA GLU A 216 -4.33 -2.69 -16.60
C GLU A 216 -5.30 -3.83 -16.31
N SER A 217 -5.19 -4.91 -17.06
CA SER A 217 -6.09 -6.06 -16.97
C SER A 217 -5.60 -7.20 -16.05
N ALA A 218 -4.53 -6.96 -15.29
CA ALA A 218 -3.85 -8.00 -14.50
C ALA A 218 -3.54 -9.28 -15.32
N GLY A 219 -3.13 -9.08 -16.58
CA GLY A 219 -2.72 -10.15 -17.48
C GLY A 219 -3.82 -10.77 -18.33
N SER A 220 -5.11 -10.43 -18.08
CA SER A 220 -6.23 -11.06 -18.82
C SER A 220 -6.25 -10.68 -20.29
N SER A 221 -5.83 -9.47 -20.67
CA SER A 221 -5.78 -9.04 -22.08
C SER A 221 -4.86 -9.94 -22.92
N LEU A 222 -3.64 -10.19 -22.45
CA LEU A 222 -2.69 -11.05 -23.14
C LEU A 222 -3.13 -12.52 -23.12
N ARG A 223 -3.75 -12.99 -22.04
CA ARG A 223 -4.30 -14.35 -21.98
C ARG A 223 -5.35 -14.55 -23.06
N ASN A 224 -6.34 -13.68 -23.14
CA ASN A 224 -7.42 -13.77 -24.12
C ASN A 224 -6.89 -13.71 -25.55
N GLU A 225 -5.90 -12.85 -25.84
CA GLU A 225 -5.22 -12.76 -27.13
C GLU A 225 -4.55 -14.09 -27.49
N LEU A 226 -3.72 -14.63 -26.59
CA LEU A 226 -2.98 -15.88 -26.84
C LEU A 226 -3.92 -17.09 -26.96
N GLU A 227 -5.01 -17.15 -26.21
CA GLU A 227 -6.02 -18.20 -26.29
C GLU A 227 -6.77 -18.13 -27.62
N ALA A 228 -7.18 -16.94 -28.07
CA ALA A 228 -7.82 -16.75 -29.37
C ALA A 228 -6.90 -17.16 -30.53
N ASP A 229 -5.64 -16.73 -30.50
CA ASP A 229 -4.66 -17.08 -31.54
C ASP A 229 -4.33 -18.57 -31.56
N ARG A 230 -4.21 -19.21 -30.37
CA ARG A 230 -4.02 -20.67 -30.28
C ARG A 230 -5.18 -21.43 -30.86
N ASN A 231 -6.42 -21.02 -30.54
CA ASN A 231 -7.62 -21.69 -31.03
C ASN A 231 -7.71 -21.55 -32.55
N ARG A 232 -7.42 -20.38 -33.10
CA ARG A 232 -7.36 -20.13 -34.54
C ARG A 232 -6.32 -21.02 -35.24
N ALA A 233 -5.10 -21.07 -34.69
CA ALA A 233 -4.05 -21.95 -35.22
C ALA A 233 -4.44 -23.43 -35.17
N SER A 234 -5.18 -23.86 -34.16
CA SER A 234 -5.71 -25.21 -34.06
C SER A 234 -6.78 -25.51 -35.11
N GLU A 235 -7.70 -24.54 -35.37
CA GLU A 235 -8.72 -24.66 -36.43
C GLU A 235 -8.09 -24.71 -37.83
N GLU A 236 -7.00 -23.96 -38.03
CA GLU A 236 -6.19 -23.97 -39.26
C GLU A 236 -5.27 -25.19 -39.37
N LEU A 237 -5.31 -26.12 -38.39
CA LEU A 237 -4.46 -27.32 -38.27
C LEU A 237 -2.95 -27.01 -38.20
N ASP A 238 -2.57 -25.78 -37.84
CA ASP A 238 -1.18 -25.35 -37.56
C ASP A 238 -0.78 -25.72 -36.12
N PHE A 239 -0.49 -27.03 -35.94
CA PHE A 239 -0.19 -27.55 -34.59
C PHE A 239 1.14 -27.03 -34.02
N GLU A 240 2.11 -26.67 -34.88
CA GLU A 240 3.39 -26.08 -34.43
C GLU A 240 3.16 -24.71 -33.82
N LYS A 241 2.37 -23.84 -34.49
CA LYS A 241 2.01 -22.53 -34.01
C LYS A 241 1.13 -22.62 -32.75
N ALA A 242 0.15 -23.53 -32.73
CA ALA A 242 -0.69 -23.79 -31.56
C ALA A 242 0.15 -24.20 -30.34
N SER A 243 1.14 -25.09 -30.52
CA SER A 243 2.06 -25.49 -29.46
C SER A 243 2.94 -24.36 -28.95
N LEU A 244 3.46 -23.51 -29.84
CA LEU A 244 4.23 -22.32 -29.45
C LEU A 244 3.39 -21.32 -28.63
N LEU A 245 2.12 -21.13 -29.00
CA LEU A 245 1.18 -20.26 -28.27
C LEU A 245 0.83 -20.85 -26.92
N HIS A 246 0.67 -22.17 -26.82
CA HIS A 246 0.46 -22.84 -25.53
C HIS A 246 1.65 -22.62 -24.58
N LYS A 247 2.89 -22.78 -25.05
CA LYS A 247 4.09 -22.48 -24.25
C LYS A 247 4.16 -21.01 -23.79
N LYS A 248 3.62 -20.07 -24.58
CA LYS A 248 3.51 -18.66 -24.15
C LYS A 248 2.46 -18.49 -23.06
N LEU A 249 1.34 -19.21 -23.12
CA LEU A 249 0.32 -19.22 -22.05
C LEU A 249 0.88 -19.80 -20.75
N ASP A 250 1.71 -20.84 -20.81
CA ASP A 250 2.39 -21.39 -19.63
C ASP A 250 3.34 -20.35 -18.99
N LYS A 251 4.16 -19.68 -19.82
CA LYS A 251 5.02 -18.58 -19.36
C LYS A 251 4.24 -17.42 -18.73
N LEU A 252 3.10 -17.09 -19.31
CA LEU A 252 2.19 -16.08 -18.73
C LEU A 252 1.66 -16.52 -17.37
N ALA A 253 1.21 -17.78 -17.26
CA ALA A 253 0.74 -18.33 -15.99
C ALA A 253 1.85 -18.32 -14.93
N ASP A 254 3.09 -18.66 -15.30
CA ASP A 254 4.24 -18.60 -14.39
C ASP A 254 4.59 -17.18 -13.95
N ALA A 255 4.56 -16.21 -14.86
CA ALA A 255 4.80 -14.80 -14.55
C ALA A 255 3.76 -14.21 -13.57
N LEU A 256 2.52 -14.71 -13.63
CA LEU A 256 1.43 -14.28 -12.74
C LEU A 256 1.35 -15.13 -11.46
N ARG A 257 2.02 -16.29 -11.41
CA ARG A 257 1.99 -17.19 -10.24
C ARG A 257 2.65 -16.54 -9.04
N GLY A 258 1.94 -16.56 -7.92
CA GLY A 258 2.45 -15.98 -6.66
C GLY A 258 2.51 -14.46 -6.64
N GLN A 259 1.93 -13.77 -7.64
CA GLN A 259 1.77 -12.33 -7.58
C GLN A 259 0.85 -11.97 -6.41
N PRO A 260 1.27 -11.08 -5.51
CA PRO A 260 0.40 -10.60 -4.45
C PRO A 260 -0.82 -9.86 -5.03
N GLU A 261 -1.94 -9.88 -4.31
CA GLU A 261 -3.16 -9.18 -4.73
C GLU A 261 -3.02 -7.65 -4.79
N LEU A 262 -2.08 -7.07 -4.05
CA LEU A 262 -1.97 -5.62 -3.92
C LEU A 262 -1.51 -4.90 -5.20
N PRO A 263 -0.48 -5.38 -5.96
CA PRO A 263 0.00 -4.66 -7.14
C PRO A 263 -1.05 -4.56 -8.24
N ARG A 264 -1.36 -3.32 -8.63
CA ARG A 264 -2.22 -2.95 -9.76
C ARG A 264 -1.83 -1.57 -10.25
N ARG A 265 -2.46 -1.07 -11.32
CA ARG A 265 -2.29 0.32 -11.73
C ARG A 265 -2.66 1.24 -10.57
N LEU A 266 -1.81 2.21 -10.22
CA LEU A 266 -2.01 3.00 -9.00
C LEU A 266 -3.31 3.81 -9.00
N GLN A 267 -3.75 4.29 -10.17
CA GLN A 267 -5.02 5.00 -10.33
C GLN A 267 -6.24 4.09 -10.06
N ASP A 268 -6.08 2.77 -10.27
CA ASP A 268 -7.12 1.75 -10.07
C ASP A 268 -6.98 1.05 -8.72
N LEU A 269 -6.05 1.51 -7.88
CA LEU A 269 -5.87 0.96 -6.54
C LEU A 269 -6.97 1.47 -5.60
N ASN A 270 -8.15 0.88 -5.76
CA ASN A 270 -9.32 1.10 -4.93
C ASN A 270 -9.56 -0.12 -4.07
N ALA A 271 -9.55 0.07 -2.76
CA ALA A 271 -9.67 -1.02 -1.80
C ALA A 271 -10.32 -0.54 -0.50
N VAL A 272 -10.73 -1.48 0.33
CA VAL A 272 -11.14 -1.22 1.71
C VAL A 272 -10.42 -2.19 2.63
N VAL A 273 -9.83 -1.66 3.69
CA VAL A 273 -9.17 -2.43 4.75
C VAL A 273 -10.06 -2.47 5.97
N PHE A 274 -10.32 -3.66 6.47
CA PHE A 274 -11.06 -3.90 7.71
C PHE A 274 -10.12 -4.31 8.82
N GLN A 275 -10.28 -3.66 9.97
CA GLN A 275 -9.55 -3.92 11.19
C GLN A 275 -10.54 -4.06 12.35
N ARG A 276 -10.17 -4.80 13.39
CA ARG A 276 -10.94 -4.76 14.64
C ARG A 276 -10.92 -3.32 15.18
N GLY A 277 -12.09 -2.79 15.53
CA GLY A 277 -12.23 -1.45 16.08
C GLY A 277 -11.94 -1.39 17.59
N ALA A 278 -11.94 -0.19 18.14
CA ALA A 278 -11.69 0.04 19.57
C ALA A 278 -12.85 -0.42 20.48
N GLY A 279 -14.09 -0.40 19.97
CA GLY A 279 -15.28 -0.91 20.68
C GLY A 279 -15.39 -2.43 20.58
N GLU A 280 -16.07 -3.05 21.55
CA GLU A 280 -16.18 -4.51 21.65
C GLU A 280 -16.75 -5.16 20.38
N GLN A 281 -17.74 -4.56 19.75
CA GLN A 281 -18.41 -5.04 18.55
C GLN A 281 -18.29 -4.01 17.43
N SER A 282 -17.06 -3.60 17.10
CA SER A 282 -16.83 -2.59 16.07
C SER A 282 -15.71 -2.97 15.12
N ILE A 283 -15.86 -2.52 13.85
CA ILE A 283 -14.87 -2.68 12.78
C ILE A 283 -14.43 -1.29 12.33
N GLY A 284 -13.13 -1.05 12.34
CA GLY A 284 -12.52 0.09 11.68
C GLY A 284 -12.44 -0.15 10.18
N VAL A 285 -12.97 0.77 9.40
CA VAL A 285 -13.02 0.70 7.92
C VAL A 285 -12.15 1.80 7.34
N TYR A 286 -11.16 1.40 6.54
CA TYR A 286 -10.17 2.29 5.93
C TYR A 286 -10.29 2.16 4.41
N GLU A 287 -10.91 3.13 3.80
CA GLU A 287 -11.07 3.18 2.34
C GLU A 287 -9.79 3.68 1.67
N VAL A 288 -9.39 3.02 0.59
CA VAL A 288 -8.27 3.41 -0.27
C VAL A 288 -8.84 3.77 -1.63
N ARG A 289 -8.58 4.98 -2.12
CA ARG A 289 -8.96 5.47 -3.45
C ARG A 289 -7.74 5.93 -4.21
N SER A 290 -7.54 5.37 -5.39
CA SER A 290 -6.37 5.65 -6.22
C SER A 290 -5.06 5.63 -5.42
N GLY A 291 -4.93 4.64 -4.51
CA GLY A 291 -3.78 4.46 -3.63
C GLY A 291 -3.70 5.39 -2.41
N ARG A 292 -4.68 6.26 -2.18
CA ARG A 292 -4.73 7.17 -1.01
C ARG A 292 -5.73 6.69 0.02
N ILE A 293 -5.35 6.74 1.30
CA ILE A 293 -6.17 6.30 2.44
C ILE A 293 -7.06 7.46 2.86
N ALA A 294 -8.37 7.26 2.79
CA ALA A 294 -9.38 8.21 3.25
C ALA A 294 -9.45 8.29 4.79
N ASP A 295 -10.26 9.20 5.31
CA ASP A 295 -10.58 9.20 6.72
C ASP A 295 -11.35 7.93 7.09
N PRO A 296 -10.89 7.21 8.13
CA PRO A 296 -11.54 5.99 8.55
C PRO A 296 -12.90 6.26 9.17
N PHE A 297 -13.78 5.31 9.04
CA PHE A 297 -15.03 5.29 9.81
C PHE A 297 -15.16 3.97 10.59
N VAL A 298 -15.98 4.01 11.63
CA VAL A 298 -16.25 2.84 12.47
C VAL A 298 -17.61 2.27 12.11
N LEU A 299 -17.64 0.97 11.85
CA LEU A 299 -18.87 0.21 11.64
C LEU A 299 -19.22 -0.51 12.95
N PRO A 300 -20.24 -0.06 13.70
CA PRO A 300 -20.66 -0.71 14.93
C PRO A 300 -21.58 -1.89 14.62
N PHE A 301 -21.39 -3.00 15.31
CA PHE A 301 -22.26 -4.19 15.23
C PHE A 301 -23.14 -4.38 16.46
N ALA A 302 -22.69 -3.91 17.65
CA ALA A 302 -23.48 -4.01 18.89
C ALA A 302 -24.75 -3.14 18.87
N THR A 303 -24.72 -1.99 18.20
CA THR A 303 -25.83 -1.04 18.11
C THR A 303 -26.78 -1.29 16.95
N LEU A 304 -26.48 -2.27 16.09
CA LEU A 304 -27.35 -2.61 14.95
C LEU A 304 -28.58 -3.41 15.36
N ALA A 305 -28.62 -3.99 16.55
CA ALA A 305 -29.81 -4.62 17.14
C ALA A 305 -30.82 -3.53 17.54
N GLY A 306 -31.67 -3.12 16.63
CA GLY A 306 -32.67 -2.05 16.82
C GLY A 306 -32.52 -0.85 15.90
N GLU A 307 -31.43 -0.74 15.16
CA GLU A 307 -31.25 0.27 14.11
C GLU A 307 -32.01 -0.13 12.82
N PRO A 308 -32.62 0.86 12.12
CA PRO A 308 -33.37 0.57 10.87
C PRO A 308 -32.47 0.21 9.70
N ARG A 309 -31.14 0.32 9.82
CA ARG A 309 -30.18 0.07 8.74
C ARG A 309 -29.29 -1.11 9.05
N SER A 310 -29.15 -2.02 8.07
CA SER A 310 -28.21 -3.14 8.16
C SER A 310 -26.76 -2.67 7.99
N ALA A 311 -25.78 -3.45 8.51
CA ALA A 311 -24.36 -3.19 8.28
C ALA A 311 -24.00 -3.08 6.79
N GLU A 312 -24.67 -3.85 5.93
CA GLU A 312 -24.50 -3.75 4.48
C GLU A 312 -24.97 -2.40 3.93
N GLN A 313 -26.11 -1.91 4.39
CA GLN A 313 -26.64 -0.61 3.96
C GLN A 313 -25.70 0.53 4.37
N LEU A 314 -25.16 0.48 5.60
CA LEU A 314 -24.18 1.46 6.06
C LEU A 314 -22.89 1.41 5.24
N LEU A 315 -22.38 0.22 4.94
CA LEU A 315 -21.20 0.05 4.08
C LEU A 315 -21.46 0.59 2.67
N ARG A 316 -22.60 0.28 2.06
CA ARG A 316 -22.98 0.80 0.74
C ARG A 316 -23.05 2.30 0.74
N GLN A 317 -23.75 2.89 1.70
CA GLN A 317 -23.88 4.34 1.81
C GLN A 317 -22.52 5.03 1.94
N GLN A 318 -21.57 4.42 2.67
CA GLN A 318 -20.24 5.00 2.87
C GLN A 318 -19.32 4.80 1.66
N LEU A 319 -19.32 3.63 1.04
CA LEU A 319 -18.39 3.27 -0.04
C LEU A 319 -18.86 3.73 -1.43
N GLU A 320 -20.17 3.87 -1.64
CA GLU A 320 -20.75 4.33 -2.91
C GLU A 320 -20.94 5.87 -2.93
N ALA A 321 -20.75 6.55 -1.79
CA ALA A 321 -20.79 8.00 -1.74
C ALA A 321 -19.70 8.61 -2.63
N GLN A 322 -20.09 9.50 -3.54
CA GLN A 322 -19.14 10.29 -4.30
C GLN A 322 -18.42 11.25 -3.33
N ARG A 323 -17.12 11.08 -3.20
CA ARG A 323 -16.26 11.92 -2.35
C ARG A 323 -15.03 12.32 -3.17
N GLU A 324 -14.51 13.49 -2.86
CA GLU A 324 -13.23 13.92 -3.41
C GLU A 324 -12.10 12.93 -3.06
N PRO A 325 -11.05 12.85 -3.90
CA PRO A 325 -9.89 12.03 -3.58
C PRO A 325 -9.34 12.41 -2.19
N PRO A 326 -8.91 11.43 -1.38
CA PRO A 326 -8.36 11.71 -0.06
C PRO A 326 -7.14 12.64 -0.14
N ALA A 327 -7.08 13.61 0.76
CA ALA A 327 -5.91 14.48 0.87
C ALA A 327 -4.66 13.69 1.29
N GLY A 328 -3.49 14.11 0.81
CA GLY A 328 -2.22 13.55 1.20
C GLY A 328 -1.37 13.09 0.02
N GLU A 329 -0.08 12.91 0.29
CA GLU A 329 0.88 12.47 -0.73
C GLU A 329 0.72 10.98 -1.03
N LEU A 330 0.49 10.66 -2.29
CA LEU A 330 0.30 9.28 -2.77
C LEU A 330 1.40 8.32 -2.28
N SER A 331 2.67 8.72 -2.39
CA SER A 331 3.80 7.89 -2.00
C SER A 331 3.82 7.54 -0.51
N GLU A 332 3.30 8.42 0.35
CA GLU A 332 3.21 8.23 1.81
C GLU A 332 2.10 7.25 2.17
N HIS A 333 0.93 7.40 1.56
CA HIS A 333 -0.20 6.50 1.75
C HIS A 333 0.10 5.10 1.19
N LEU A 334 0.75 5.02 0.03
CA LEU A 334 1.24 3.75 -0.51
C LEU A 334 2.26 3.08 0.41
N TRP A 335 3.15 3.86 1.09
CA TRP A 335 4.08 3.32 2.06
C TRP A 335 3.35 2.69 3.25
N LEU A 336 2.34 3.37 3.82
CA LEU A 336 1.51 2.84 4.92
C LEU A 336 0.82 1.55 4.52
N LEU A 337 0.13 1.57 3.37
CA LEU A 337 -0.60 0.42 2.85
C LEU A 337 0.33 -0.77 2.58
N THR A 338 1.48 -0.52 1.94
CA THR A 338 2.47 -1.55 1.60
C THR A 338 3.05 -2.19 2.86
N ARG A 339 3.41 -1.36 3.85
CA ARG A 339 3.96 -1.83 5.12
C ARG A 339 2.97 -2.74 5.86
N TRP A 340 1.70 -2.38 5.88
CA TRP A 340 0.66 -3.18 6.50
C TRP A 340 0.36 -4.44 5.69
N PHE A 341 0.20 -4.32 4.37
CA PHE A 341 -0.19 -5.45 3.52
C PHE A 341 0.83 -6.59 3.56
N TYR A 342 2.12 -6.26 3.55
CA TYR A 342 3.22 -7.23 3.58
C TYR A 342 3.75 -7.54 4.99
N SER A 343 3.04 -7.11 6.06
CA SER A 343 3.39 -7.51 7.43
C SER A 343 3.06 -8.98 7.67
N ASN A 344 3.83 -9.62 8.55
CA ASN A 344 3.59 -11.00 8.96
C ASN A 344 3.67 -11.10 10.50
N PRO A 345 2.56 -11.47 11.19
CA PRO A 345 1.23 -11.66 10.61
C PRO A 345 0.56 -10.35 10.18
N ARG A 346 -0.22 -10.42 9.10
CA ARG A 346 -1.07 -9.30 8.69
C ARG A 346 -2.37 -9.32 9.48
N GLN A 347 -2.65 -8.26 10.21
CA GLN A 347 -3.91 -8.09 10.93
C GLN A 347 -4.98 -7.52 10.00
N GLY A 348 -6.21 -8.01 10.10
CA GLY A 348 -7.33 -7.52 9.29
C GLY A 348 -7.39 -8.10 7.88
N GLU A 349 -8.34 -7.60 7.09
CA GLU A 349 -8.60 -8.07 5.73
C GLU A 349 -8.71 -6.89 4.76
N ILE A 350 -8.40 -7.14 3.48
CA ILE A 350 -8.52 -6.16 2.39
C ILE A 350 -9.41 -6.71 1.29
N PHE A 351 -10.23 -5.82 0.73
CA PHE A 351 -11.09 -6.10 -0.43
C PHE A 351 -10.86 -5.03 -1.49
N PHE A 352 -10.78 -5.45 -2.74
CA PHE A 352 -10.56 -4.57 -3.87
C PHE A 352 -11.85 -4.32 -4.65
N HIS A 353 -11.96 -3.13 -5.22
CA HIS A 353 -13.06 -2.73 -6.09
C HIS A 353 -12.73 -3.06 -7.56
N ASP A 354 -12.73 -4.35 -7.92
CA ASP A 354 -12.40 -4.77 -9.30
C ASP A 354 -13.63 -4.75 -10.22
N LYS A 355 -14.75 -5.33 -9.76
CA LYS A 355 -16.05 -5.40 -10.48
C LYS A 355 -17.20 -4.98 -9.58
N GLY A 356 -16.96 -4.03 -8.69
CA GLY A 356 -17.87 -3.66 -7.59
C GLY A 356 -17.42 -4.22 -6.25
N TRP A 357 -18.04 -3.74 -5.19
CA TRP A 357 -17.69 -4.14 -3.82
C TRP A 357 -18.27 -5.52 -3.49
N PRO A 358 -17.48 -6.48 -2.98
CA PRO A 358 -17.96 -7.83 -2.63
C PRO A 358 -18.62 -7.85 -1.24
N TYR A 359 -19.71 -7.11 -1.03
CA TYR A 359 -20.34 -6.87 0.28
C TYR A 359 -20.55 -8.13 1.12
N ARG A 360 -21.02 -9.23 0.53
CA ARG A 360 -21.23 -10.50 1.26
C ARG A 360 -19.91 -11.06 1.83
N ARG A 361 -18.81 -10.95 1.08
CA ARG A 361 -17.49 -11.38 1.55
C ARG A 361 -16.98 -10.44 2.64
N MET A 362 -17.20 -9.14 2.50
CA MET A 362 -16.82 -8.11 3.46
C MET A 362 -17.52 -8.33 4.81
N LEU A 363 -18.82 -8.60 4.82
CA LEU A 363 -19.58 -8.87 6.05
C LEU A 363 -19.12 -10.16 6.74
N ARG A 364 -18.81 -11.21 5.97
CA ARG A 364 -18.22 -12.44 6.54
C ARG A 364 -16.85 -12.17 7.19
N ALA A 365 -16.05 -11.29 6.60
CA ALA A 365 -14.78 -10.87 7.18
C ALA A 365 -14.99 -10.10 8.49
N CYS A 366 -15.97 -9.20 8.55
CA CYS A 366 -16.33 -8.52 9.79
C CYS A 366 -16.68 -9.52 10.90
N ALA A 367 -17.50 -10.55 10.59
CA ALA A 367 -17.84 -11.58 11.57
C ALA A 367 -16.61 -12.34 12.07
N ARG A 368 -15.66 -12.70 11.19
CA ARG A 368 -14.40 -13.34 11.59
C ARG A 368 -13.54 -12.43 12.49
N LEU A 369 -13.44 -11.15 12.14
CA LEU A 369 -12.64 -10.20 12.92
C LEU A 369 -13.24 -9.92 14.30
N LEU A 370 -14.55 -10.04 14.45
CA LEU A 370 -15.24 -9.85 15.75
C LEU A 370 -15.25 -11.11 16.60
N ALA A 371 -15.05 -12.28 16.00
CA ALA A 371 -14.95 -13.53 16.77
C ALA A 371 -13.84 -13.44 17.83
N PRO A 372 -14.05 -14.01 19.03
CA PRO A 372 -12.98 -14.11 20.01
C PRO A 372 -11.80 -14.89 19.41
N PRO A 373 -10.56 -14.55 19.76
CA PRO A 373 -9.41 -15.32 19.31
C PRO A 373 -9.57 -16.77 19.77
N GLU A 374 -9.36 -17.72 18.86
CA GLU A 374 -9.31 -19.12 19.24
C GLU A 374 -8.27 -19.31 20.35
N PRO A 375 -8.59 -20.07 21.41
CA PRO A 375 -7.61 -20.36 22.45
C PRO A 375 -6.42 -21.03 21.77
N SER A 376 -5.25 -20.38 21.88
CA SER A 376 -4.00 -20.96 21.39
C SER A 376 -3.85 -22.34 22.03
N GLN A 377 -3.89 -23.39 21.22
CA GLN A 377 -3.51 -24.72 21.66
C GLN A 377 -2.04 -24.60 22.12
N ALA A 378 -1.88 -24.68 23.45
CA ALA A 378 -0.60 -24.63 24.13
C ALA A 378 0.19 -25.91 23.86
#